data_8524b1783672ef7240b7ae9499fba241
#
_entry.id   8524b1783672ef7240b7ae9499fba241
#
_cell.length_a   1.000
_cell.length_b   1.000
_cell.length_c   1.000
_cell.angle_alpha   90.00
_cell.angle_beta   90.00
_cell.angle_gamma   90.00
#
_symmetry.space_group_name_H-M   'P 1'
#
loop_
_entity.id
_entity.type
_entity.pdbx_description
1 polymer ?
#
loop_
_entity_poly.entity_id
_entity_poly.type
_entity_poly.pdbx_seq_one_letter_code
_entity_poly.pdbx_strand_id
1 'polypeptide(L)'
;MAVAALSLLAAVPASAAPRDPAPVLQTQAFTGDADADDPAIWVHPRDPERSVVLGTLKKGGLAAFDLDGRTLQLVPAGPGGRFNNVDVVGDLAVVSDRGRDRIRVYRIDPAGSGAGAHVLRDVTDPAAAPVFSASESEVDEQRTAYGLAAARDPRTGVRWVAVTRRHETRVALLRLADRPDGTVGTAPIATVDLPAAFRLPDGTTWSPCEEPGERPQLEGSVLDGRVLYTAQEDVGIWRIPLTSAGFGRPELIDRVRSFGVPQRWDAATEECVPDGPDPGFGGRWLTADAEGLALANGTLFSSSQGDSRFVVYGKRVRDLRIVAGRGTDSVEHSDGSAISTAYLGRRFPHGLLVVHDGERHPSPGDEPATGFAFLRLEDVLPR
;
A
#
# COMPACT_ATOMS: atom_id res chain seq x y z
N MET A 1 2.19 -74.89 0.30
CA MET A 1 2.52 -73.77 -0.57
C MET A 1 1.95 -72.50 0.01
N ALA A 2 2.81 -71.67 0.63
CA ALA A 2 2.39 -70.41 1.21
C ALA A 2 2.76 -69.26 0.23
N VAL A 3 1.75 -68.51 -0.22
CA VAL A 3 1.95 -67.32 -1.06
C VAL A 3 2.14 -66.11 -0.19
N ALA A 4 3.34 -65.55 -0.21
CA ALA A 4 3.62 -64.29 0.46
C ALA A 4 3.14 -63.11 -0.41
N ALA A 5 2.20 -62.32 0.10
CA ALA A 5 1.76 -61.09 -0.53
C ALA A 5 2.74 -59.94 -0.18
N LEU A 6 3.42 -59.43 -1.19
CA LEU A 6 4.32 -58.28 -1.07
C LEU A 6 3.47 -56.97 -1.19
N SER A 7 3.25 -56.27 -0.08
CA SER A 7 2.58 -54.97 -0.11
C SER A 7 3.59 -53.90 -0.50
N LEU A 8 3.44 -53.33 -1.72
CA LEU A 8 4.12 -52.11 -2.10
C LEU A 8 3.49 -50.91 -1.40
N LEU A 9 4.17 -50.35 -0.43
CA LEU A 9 3.88 -49.01 0.10
C LEU A 9 4.36 -47.97 -0.94
N ALA A 10 3.43 -47.35 -1.63
CA ALA A 10 3.72 -46.17 -2.45
C ALA A 10 4.10 -45.01 -1.51
N ALA A 11 5.35 -44.56 -1.63
CA ALA A 11 5.79 -43.36 -0.96
C ALA A 11 5.05 -42.15 -1.55
N VAL A 12 4.22 -41.48 -0.73
CA VAL A 12 3.62 -40.19 -1.07
C VAL A 12 4.77 -39.19 -1.13
N PRO A 13 4.98 -38.47 -2.27
CA PRO A 13 6.02 -37.46 -2.32
C PRO A 13 5.74 -36.40 -1.27
N ALA A 14 6.72 -36.13 -0.42
CA ALA A 14 6.67 -35.02 0.53
C ALA A 14 6.44 -33.74 -0.27
N SER A 15 5.36 -33.02 0.02
CA SER A 15 5.12 -31.69 -0.54
C SER A 15 6.32 -30.83 -0.13
N ALA A 16 7.07 -30.35 -1.12
CA ALA A 16 8.14 -29.40 -0.88
C ALA A 16 7.55 -28.18 -0.14
N ALA A 17 8.22 -27.71 0.90
CA ALA A 17 7.83 -26.47 1.55
C ALA A 17 7.73 -25.36 0.49
N PRO A 18 6.72 -24.48 0.56
CA PRO A 18 6.62 -23.37 -0.37
C PRO A 18 7.92 -22.58 -0.33
N ARG A 19 8.52 -22.35 -1.49
CA ARG A 19 9.71 -21.49 -1.61
C ARG A 19 9.26 -20.05 -1.49
N ASP A 20 10.09 -19.21 -0.89
CA ASP A 20 9.89 -17.77 -0.91
C ASP A 20 9.86 -17.28 -2.37
N PRO A 21 8.90 -16.42 -2.74
CA PRO A 21 8.77 -15.92 -4.11
C PRO A 21 9.91 -14.97 -4.46
N ALA A 22 10.17 -14.83 -5.77
CA ALA A 22 11.15 -13.88 -6.29
C ALA A 22 10.50 -13.02 -7.39
N PRO A 23 10.92 -11.75 -7.57
CA PRO A 23 10.44 -10.92 -8.64
C PRO A 23 10.76 -11.52 -10.02
N VAL A 24 9.84 -11.41 -10.96
CA VAL A 24 10.10 -11.77 -12.37
C VAL A 24 10.74 -10.62 -13.15
N LEU A 25 10.54 -9.40 -12.67
CA LEU A 25 11.20 -8.18 -13.15
C LEU A 25 11.09 -7.08 -12.10
N GLN A 26 11.85 -6.02 -12.28
CA GLN A 26 11.82 -4.80 -11.48
C GLN A 26 11.88 -3.59 -12.43
N THR A 27 11.36 -2.44 -11.98
CA THR A 27 11.51 -1.17 -12.70
C THR A 27 12.96 -0.69 -12.66
N GLN A 28 13.27 0.39 -13.35
CA GLN A 28 14.50 1.12 -13.09
C GLN A 28 14.57 1.53 -11.62
N ALA A 29 15.77 1.68 -11.10
CA ALA A 29 16.00 2.25 -9.78
C ALA A 29 15.77 3.77 -9.81
N PHE A 30 15.19 4.29 -8.72
CA PHE A 30 14.97 5.72 -8.51
C PHE A 30 15.84 6.19 -7.34
N THR A 31 16.37 7.41 -7.44
CA THR A 31 17.27 8.01 -6.43
C THR A 31 16.92 9.47 -6.17
N GLY A 32 17.40 10.01 -5.06
CA GLY A 32 17.23 11.42 -4.68
C GLY A 32 15.78 11.79 -4.45
N ASP A 33 15.32 12.87 -5.08
CA ASP A 33 13.93 13.34 -4.96
C ASP A 33 12.88 12.39 -5.59
N ALA A 34 13.30 11.51 -6.52
CA ALA A 34 12.48 10.44 -7.07
C ALA A 34 12.65 9.18 -6.21
N ASP A 35 11.89 9.12 -5.15
CA ASP A 35 11.86 8.05 -4.16
C ASP A 35 10.54 7.28 -4.31
N ALA A 36 10.61 6.03 -4.77
CA ALA A 36 9.45 5.19 -4.97
C ALA A 36 8.73 4.93 -3.63
N ASP A 37 7.41 4.71 -3.68
CA ASP A 37 6.58 4.59 -2.49
C ASP A 37 5.45 3.56 -2.69
N ASP A 38 4.35 3.95 -3.32
CA ASP A 38 3.15 3.12 -3.41
C ASP A 38 2.77 2.83 -4.88
N PRO A 39 2.49 1.56 -5.23
CA PRO A 39 2.05 1.18 -6.57
C PRO A 39 0.53 1.03 -6.67
N ALA A 40 -0.01 1.15 -7.90
CA ALA A 40 -1.34 0.72 -8.26
C ALA A 40 -1.35 0.02 -9.64
N ILE A 41 -2.36 -0.82 -9.90
CA ILE A 41 -2.49 -1.56 -11.15
C ILE A 41 -3.80 -1.17 -11.84
N TRP A 42 -3.70 -0.55 -13.01
CA TRP A 42 -4.83 -0.35 -13.90
C TRP A 42 -4.92 -1.46 -14.93
N VAL A 43 -6.03 -2.18 -14.93
CA VAL A 43 -6.29 -3.26 -15.90
C VAL A 43 -6.97 -2.68 -17.13
N HIS A 44 -6.32 -2.82 -18.30
CA HIS A 44 -6.86 -2.33 -19.55
C HIS A 44 -8.15 -3.10 -19.93
N PRO A 45 -9.29 -2.40 -20.17
CA PRO A 45 -10.61 -3.06 -20.24
C PRO A 45 -10.83 -3.97 -21.45
N ARG A 46 -10.04 -3.84 -22.51
CA ARG A 46 -10.17 -4.62 -23.75
C ARG A 46 -8.94 -5.42 -24.12
N ASP A 47 -7.77 -5.04 -23.63
CA ASP A 47 -6.50 -5.68 -23.93
C ASP A 47 -5.64 -5.72 -22.65
N PRO A 48 -5.79 -6.75 -21.81
CA PRO A 48 -5.10 -6.83 -20.54
C PRO A 48 -3.56 -6.78 -20.63
N GLU A 49 -2.98 -7.15 -21.78
CA GLU A 49 -1.53 -7.05 -21.99
C GLU A 49 -1.03 -5.60 -22.10
N ARG A 50 -1.96 -4.64 -22.26
CA ARG A 50 -1.70 -3.19 -22.26
C ARG A 50 -2.04 -2.52 -20.92
N SER A 51 -2.22 -3.30 -19.87
CA SER A 51 -2.41 -2.78 -18.52
C SER A 51 -1.20 -1.97 -18.06
N VAL A 52 -1.43 -1.06 -17.14
CA VAL A 52 -0.44 -0.09 -16.68
C VAL A 52 -0.25 -0.25 -15.18
N VAL A 53 0.99 -0.27 -14.73
CA VAL A 53 1.36 -0.11 -13.33
C VAL A 53 1.68 1.36 -13.09
N LEU A 54 1.12 1.94 -12.06
CA LEU A 54 1.42 3.27 -11.58
C LEU A 54 2.31 3.16 -10.34
N GLY A 55 3.16 4.15 -10.11
CA GLY A 55 3.96 4.22 -8.91
C GLY A 55 4.21 5.67 -8.52
N THR A 56 3.96 6.01 -7.26
CA THR A 56 4.35 7.31 -6.72
C THR A 56 5.85 7.35 -6.46
N LEU A 57 6.45 8.52 -6.66
CA LEU A 57 7.88 8.76 -6.51
C LEU A 57 8.13 9.95 -5.59
N LYS A 58 7.35 10.12 -4.57
CA LYS A 58 7.39 11.26 -3.64
C LYS A 58 7.52 12.59 -4.40
N LYS A 59 8.61 13.35 -4.25
CA LYS A 59 8.83 14.60 -4.98
C LYS A 59 9.03 14.41 -6.49
N GLY A 60 9.45 13.21 -6.92
CA GLY A 60 9.54 12.82 -8.34
C GLY A 60 8.20 12.77 -9.06
N GLY A 61 7.10 12.63 -8.32
CA GLY A 61 5.74 12.65 -8.86
C GLY A 61 5.12 11.27 -9.07
N LEU A 62 4.55 11.02 -10.26
CA LEU A 62 3.87 9.77 -10.60
C LEU A 62 4.48 9.16 -11.86
N ALA A 63 4.87 7.90 -11.79
CA ALA A 63 5.33 7.11 -12.91
C ALA A 63 4.22 6.17 -13.42
N ALA A 64 4.18 5.95 -14.73
CA ALA A 64 3.41 4.89 -15.38
C ALA A 64 4.37 3.92 -16.07
N PHE A 65 4.17 2.62 -15.86
CA PHE A 65 4.98 1.55 -16.41
C PHE A 65 4.13 0.57 -17.21
N ASP A 66 4.73 -0.04 -18.25
CA ASP A 66 4.16 -1.20 -18.91
C ASP A 66 4.37 -2.48 -18.05
N LEU A 67 3.80 -3.60 -18.51
CA LEU A 67 3.95 -4.90 -17.84
C LEU A 67 5.36 -5.52 -18.02
N ASP A 68 6.25 -4.87 -18.75
CA ASP A 68 7.68 -5.18 -18.82
C ASP A 68 8.51 -4.33 -17.84
N GLY A 69 7.85 -3.46 -17.05
CA GLY A 69 8.50 -2.56 -16.10
C GLY A 69 9.18 -1.34 -16.75
N ARG A 70 8.93 -1.09 -18.04
CA ARG A 70 9.47 0.07 -18.73
C ARG A 70 8.62 1.30 -18.44
N THR A 71 9.27 2.42 -18.18
CA THR A 71 8.58 3.70 -17.97
C THR A 71 7.91 4.17 -19.26
N LEU A 72 6.60 4.35 -19.20
CA LEU A 72 5.78 4.93 -20.26
C LEU A 72 5.73 6.46 -20.14
N GLN A 73 5.51 6.96 -18.92
CA GLN A 73 5.37 8.38 -18.63
C GLN A 73 5.82 8.69 -17.21
N LEU A 74 6.42 9.87 -17.03
CA LEU A 74 6.66 10.50 -15.73
C LEU A 74 5.85 11.80 -15.67
N VAL A 75 5.06 11.96 -14.63
CA VAL A 75 4.30 13.18 -14.34
C VAL A 75 4.91 13.81 -13.09
N PRO A 76 5.60 14.94 -13.20
CA PRO A 76 6.26 15.56 -12.06
C PRO A 76 5.23 16.05 -11.04
N ALA A 77 5.54 15.94 -9.75
CA ALA A 77 4.70 16.50 -8.68
C ALA A 77 4.59 18.04 -8.77
N GLY A 78 5.60 18.67 -9.37
CA GLY A 78 5.72 20.12 -9.49
C GLY A 78 6.13 20.79 -8.17
N PRO A 79 6.34 22.12 -8.18
CA PRO A 79 6.85 22.84 -7.00
C PRO A 79 5.98 22.62 -5.76
N GLY A 80 6.59 22.21 -4.64
CA GLY A 80 5.90 21.93 -3.38
C GLY A 80 5.08 20.63 -3.35
N GLY A 81 4.93 19.91 -4.48
CA GLY A 81 4.20 18.64 -4.51
C GLY A 81 5.05 17.49 -3.97
N ARG A 82 4.37 16.51 -3.33
CA ARG A 82 4.95 15.26 -2.87
C ARG A 82 3.87 14.18 -2.90
N PHE A 83 3.96 13.27 -3.86
CA PHE A 83 2.97 12.20 -4.04
C PHE A 83 3.31 11.02 -3.15
N ASN A 84 2.35 10.61 -2.31
CA ASN A 84 2.54 9.51 -1.39
C ASN A 84 1.91 8.22 -1.92
N ASN A 85 0.59 8.08 -1.85
CA ASN A 85 -0.08 6.88 -2.32
C ASN A 85 -0.86 7.12 -3.61
N VAL A 86 -1.07 6.05 -4.37
CA VAL A 86 -1.90 6.03 -5.58
C VAL A 86 -2.84 4.82 -5.55
N ASP A 87 -4.08 5.02 -5.99
CA ASP A 87 -4.99 3.90 -6.26
C ASP A 87 -5.81 4.18 -7.53
N VAL A 88 -6.49 3.15 -8.04
CA VAL A 88 -7.21 3.20 -9.29
C VAL A 88 -8.69 2.89 -9.10
N VAL A 89 -9.55 3.78 -9.60
CA VAL A 89 -11.00 3.57 -9.65
C VAL A 89 -11.56 3.82 -11.04
N GLY A 90 -11.86 2.75 -11.77
CA GLY A 90 -12.27 2.82 -13.17
C GLY A 90 -11.13 3.23 -14.08
N ASP A 91 -11.26 4.38 -14.74
CA ASP A 91 -10.25 4.98 -15.60
C ASP A 91 -9.48 6.14 -14.93
N LEU A 92 -9.61 6.27 -13.61
CA LEU A 92 -8.97 7.31 -12.84
C LEU A 92 -7.88 6.76 -11.92
N ALA A 93 -6.69 7.33 -11.99
CA ALA A 93 -5.68 7.24 -10.97
C ALA A 93 -5.90 8.38 -9.95
N VAL A 94 -5.93 8.05 -8.69
CA VAL A 94 -6.18 8.96 -7.56
C VAL A 94 -4.96 8.97 -6.68
N VAL A 95 -4.38 10.12 -6.42
CA VAL A 95 -3.09 10.28 -5.76
C VAL A 95 -3.22 11.24 -4.58
N SER A 96 -2.62 10.91 -3.45
CA SER A 96 -2.44 11.84 -2.34
C SER A 96 -1.21 12.70 -2.56
N ASP A 97 -1.41 14.02 -2.68
CA ASP A 97 -0.34 15.02 -2.74
C ASP A 97 -0.15 15.62 -1.34
N ARG A 98 0.69 14.96 -0.53
CA ARG A 98 0.93 15.38 0.85
C ARG A 98 1.66 16.73 0.93
N GLY A 99 2.41 17.10 -0.10
CA GLY A 99 3.09 18.38 -0.15
C GLY A 99 2.13 19.58 -0.26
N ARG A 100 0.89 19.35 -0.69
CA ARG A 100 -0.14 20.40 -0.86
C ARG A 100 -1.46 20.08 -0.17
N ASP A 101 -1.53 18.97 0.56
CA ASP A 101 -2.77 18.47 1.18
C ASP A 101 -3.92 18.29 0.19
N ARG A 102 -3.68 17.67 -0.95
CA ARG A 102 -4.66 17.56 -2.03
C ARG A 102 -4.78 16.15 -2.57
N ILE A 103 -5.94 15.86 -3.14
CA ILE A 103 -6.12 14.70 -4.00
C ILE A 103 -5.91 15.12 -5.45
N ARG A 104 -4.93 14.49 -6.10
CA ARG A 104 -4.71 14.64 -7.55
C ARG A 104 -5.43 13.52 -8.28
N VAL A 105 -6.00 13.83 -9.41
CA VAL A 105 -6.74 12.86 -10.23
C VAL A 105 -6.22 12.90 -11.66
N TYR A 106 -5.82 11.74 -12.16
CA TYR A 106 -5.35 11.58 -13.53
C TYR A 106 -6.27 10.61 -14.25
N ARG A 107 -6.68 10.97 -15.47
CA ARG A 107 -7.37 10.04 -16.36
C ARG A 107 -6.36 9.18 -17.08
N ILE A 108 -6.58 7.87 -17.04
CA ILE A 108 -5.75 6.88 -17.71
C ILE A 108 -6.29 6.71 -19.14
N ASP A 109 -5.47 6.99 -20.15
CA ASP A 109 -5.85 6.82 -21.56
C ASP A 109 -5.49 5.42 -22.06
N PRO A 110 -6.49 4.57 -22.35
CA PRO A 110 -6.24 3.23 -22.85
C PRO A 110 -5.58 3.19 -24.24
N ALA A 111 -5.61 4.28 -25.00
CA ALA A 111 -4.92 4.38 -26.27
C ALA A 111 -3.43 4.69 -26.12
N GLY A 112 -3.01 5.24 -24.97
CA GLY A 112 -1.62 5.53 -24.66
C GLY A 112 -0.83 4.24 -24.49
N SER A 113 0.02 3.89 -25.45
CA SER A 113 0.92 2.74 -25.35
C SER A 113 2.19 2.99 -26.18
N GLY A 114 3.35 2.64 -25.59
CA GLY A 114 4.66 2.85 -26.18
C GLY A 114 5.43 4.02 -25.56
N ALA A 115 6.74 4.03 -25.73
CA ALA A 115 7.61 5.07 -25.19
C ALA A 115 7.17 6.46 -25.66
N GLY A 116 6.95 7.40 -24.72
CA GLY A 116 6.49 8.76 -24.99
C GLY A 116 4.97 8.91 -25.13
N ALA A 117 4.18 7.87 -24.85
CA ALA A 117 2.72 7.97 -24.83
C ALA A 117 2.23 8.81 -23.65
N HIS A 118 1.20 9.60 -23.87
CA HIS A 118 0.48 10.30 -22.80
C HIS A 118 -0.56 9.36 -22.20
N VAL A 119 -0.10 8.48 -21.28
CA VAL A 119 -0.96 7.51 -20.59
C VAL A 119 -1.83 8.20 -19.54
N LEU A 120 -1.28 9.23 -18.89
CA LEU A 120 -1.91 9.95 -17.79
C LEU A 120 -2.17 11.41 -18.19
N ARG A 121 -3.42 11.85 -18.03
CA ARG A 121 -3.83 13.25 -18.21
C ARG A 121 -4.38 13.78 -16.90
N ASP A 122 -3.80 14.86 -16.39
CA ASP A 122 -4.32 15.54 -15.20
C ASP A 122 -5.74 16.05 -15.47
N VAL A 123 -6.66 15.64 -14.63
CA VAL A 123 -8.08 16.05 -14.62
C VAL A 123 -8.49 16.56 -13.26
N THR A 124 -7.54 16.88 -12.39
CA THR A 124 -7.82 17.44 -11.08
C THR A 124 -8.59 18.74 -11.18
N ASP A 125 -9.68 18.89 -10.44
CA ASP A 125 -10.37 20.16 -10.30
C ASP A 125 -9.41 21.19 -9.68
N PRO A 126 -9.04 22.27 -10.40
CA PRO A 126 -8.12 23.29 -9.88
C PRO A 126 -8.65 24.01 -8.64
N ALA A 127 -9.96 24.00 -8.42
CA ALA A 127 -10.62 24.57 -7.26
C ALA A 127 -10.77 23.57 -6.07
N ALA A 128 -10.22 22.35 -6.21
CA ALA A 128 -10.28 21.38 -5.11
C ALA A 128 -9.59 21.94 -3.86
N ALA A 129 -10.33 21.92 -2.74
CA ALA A 129 -9.81 22.36 -1.45
C ALA A 129 -8.76 21.37 -0.90
N PRO A 130 -7.89 21.79 0.03
CA PRO A 130 -7.10 20.88 0.85
C PRO A 130 -8.01 19.85 1.57
N VAL A 131 -7.45 18.67 1.86
CA VAL A 131 -8.23 17.58 2.48
C VAL A 131 -8.43 17.83 3.98
N PHE A 132 -7.39 18.28 4.67
CA PHE A 132 -7.35 18.41 6.13
C PHE A 132 -6.99 19.82 6.60
N SER A 133 -6.19 20.54 5.84
CA SER A 133 -5.62 21.83 6.24
C SER A 133 -6.57 22.98 5.90
N ALA A 134 -6.69 23.95 6.81
CA ALA A 134 -7.46 25.16 6.60
C ALA A 134 -6.60 26.35 6.10
N SER A 135 -5.27 26.23 6.16
CA SER A 135 -4.31 27.28 5.77
C SER A 135 -3.00 26.68 5.27
N GLU A 136 -2.21 27.47 4.55
CA GLU A 136 -0.87 27.08 4.09
C GLU A 136 0.07 26.77 5.28
N SER A 137 -0.06 27.47 6.41
CA SER A 137 0.74 27.18 7.60
C SER A 137 0.44 25.78 8.17
N GLU A 138 -0.78 25.29 8.05
CA GLU A 138 -1.12 23.91 8.44
C GLU A 138 -0.57 22.90 7.43
N VAL A 139 -0.48 23.24 6.15
CA VAL A 139 0.19 22.42 5.14
C VAL A 139 1.68 22.31 5.44
N ASP A 140 2.32 23.40 5.85
CA ASP A 140 3.74 23.45 6.22
C ASP A 140 4.07 22.55 7.44
N GLU A 141 3.09 22.32 8.35
CA GLU A 141 3.21 21.35 9.44
C GLU A 141 3.22 19.87 8.95
N GLN A 142 2.99 19.63 7.67
CA GLN A 142 2.98 18.33 7.02
C GLN A 142 1.95 17.31 7.57
N ARG A 143 0.93 17.77 8.30
CA ARG A 143 -0.22 16.97 8.75
C ARG A 143 -1.30 16.87 7.66
N THR A 144 -0.92 16.38 6.54
CA THR A 144 -1.61 16.46 5.26
C THR A 144 -2.10 15.09 4.78
N ALA A 145 -2.73 15.04 3.60
CA ALA A 145 -3.17 13.81 2.95
C ALA A 145 -2.00 12.84 2.74
N TYR A 146 -2.14 11.60 3.24
CA TYR A 146 -1.06 10.62 3.31
C TYR A 146 -1.46 9.30 2.63
N GLY A 147 -1.74 8.23 3.39
CA GLY A 147 -2.24 6.97 2.85
C GLY A 147 -3.56 7.12 2.11
N LEU A 148 -3.79 6.29 1.07
CA LEU A 148 -4.97 6.43 0.23
C LEU A 148 -5.49 5.07 -0.25
N ALA A 149 -6.82 4.94 -0.32
CA ALA A 149 -7.49 3.87 -1.05
C ALA A 149 -8.70 4.42 -1.81
N ALA A 150 -8.95 3.92 -3.03
CA ALA A 150 -10.07 4.35 -3.86
C ALA A 150 -10.87 3.13 -4.38
N ALA A 151 -12.18 3.22 -4.31
CA ALA A 151 -13.05 2.18 -4.84
C ALA A 151 -14.41 2.74 -5.32
N ARG A 152 -15.11 1.92 -6.11
CA ARG A 152 -16.52 2.18 -6.44
C ARG A 152 -17.41 1.45 -5.45
N ASP A 153 -18.33 2.18 -4.81
CA ASP A 153 -19.39 1.57 -4.01
C ASP A 153 -20.24 0.63 -4.88
N PRO A 154 -20.25 -0.67 -4.59
CA PRO A 154 -20.97 -1.64 -5.41
C PRO A 154 -22.50 -1.46 -5.43
N ARG A 155 -23.07 -0.71 -4.47
CA ARG A 155 -24.52 -0.48 -4.36
C ARG A 155 -24.96 0.80 -5.07
N THR A 156 -24.17 1.86 -4.97
CA THR A 156 -24.57 3.19 -5.47
C THR A 156 -23.78 3.62 -6.69
N GLY A 157 -22.64 2.96 -6.99
CA GLY A 157 -21.72 3.34 -8.04
C GLY A 157 -20.88 4.59 -7.71
N VAL A 158 -21.04 5.17 -6.53
CA VAL A 158 -20.25 6.32 -6.07
C VAL A 158 -18.77 5.91 -5.96
N ARG A 159 -17.88 6.75 -6.46
CA ARG A 159 -16.44 6.57 -6.31
C ARG A 159 -16.00 7.19 -4.99
N TRP A 160 -15.53 6.35 -4.09
CA TRP A 160 -15.01 6.74 -2.78
C TRP A 160 -13.49 6.82 -2.79
N VAL A 161 -12.97 7.71 -1.95
CA VAL A 161 -11.56 7.82 -1.61
C VAL A 161 -11.46 7.91 -0.10
N ALA A 162 -10.81 6.94 0.53
CA ALA A 162 -10.39 7.03 1.92
C ALA A 162 -8.97 7.60 1.94
N VAL A 163 -8.73 8.59 2.80
CA VAL A 163 -7.44 9.28 2.90
C VAL A 163 -7.07 9.40 4.36
N THR A 164 -5.86 9.00 4.72
CA THR A 164 -5.31 9.18 6.07
C THR A 164 -4.63 10.53 6.21
N ARG A 165 -4.51 11.01 7.44
CA ARG A 165 -3.78 12.24 7.76
C ARG A 165 -2.43 11.89 8.36
N ARG A 166 -1.35 12.38 7.76
CA ARG A 166 0.01 12.18 8.26
C ARG A 166 0.18 12.72 9.68
N HIS A 167 0.95 12.04 10.52
CA HIS A 167 1.20 12.35 11.94
C HIS A 167 -0.08 12.45 12.79
N GLU A 168 -1.17 11.82 12.33
CA GLU A 168 -2.47 11.84 13.00
C GLU A 168 -3.18 10.48 12.84
N THR A 169 -4.20 10.26 13.67
CA THR A 169 -5.02 9.05 13.61
C THR A 169 -6.27 9.19 12.74
N ARG A 170 -6.38 10.29 12.00
CA ARG A 170 -7.60 10.66 11.25
C ARG A 170 -7.64 10.03 9.86
N VAL A 171 -8.81 9.52 9.51
CA VAL A 171 -9.16 9.10 8.16
C VAL A 171 -10.34 9.91 7.66
N ALA A 172 -10.24 10.47 6.45
CA ALA A 172 -11.34 11.12 5.75
C ALA A 172 -11.91 10.19 4.67
N LEU A 173 -13.23 10.16 4.52
CA LEU A 173 -13.91 9.56 3.39
C LEU A 173 -14.44 10.66 2.48
N LEU A 174 -14.02 10.62 1.22
CA LEU A 174 -14.38 11.57 0.18
C LEU A 174 -15.15 10.85 -0.93
N ARG A 175 -15.89 11.59 -1.72
CA ARG A 175 -16.41 11.14 -3.03
C ARG A 175 -15.71 11.90 -4.15
N LEU A 176 -15.44 11.23 -5.25
CA LEU A 176 -15.04 11.87 -6.50
C LEU A 176 -16.28 12.34 -7.27
N ALA A 177 -16.25 13.55 -7.79
CA ALA A 177 -17.33 14.18 -8.52
C ALA A 177 -16.84 14.74 -9.87
N ASP A 178 -17.40 14.23 -10.97
CA ASP A 178 -17.14 14.81 -12.29
C ASP A 178 -17.71 16.24 -12.35
N ARG A 179 -16.98 17.14 -13.01
CA ARG A 179 -17.35 18.52 -13.26
C ARG A 179 -17.74 18.69 -14.73
N PRO A 180 -18.57 19.71 -15.07
CA PRO A 180 -18.99 19.97 -16.44
C PRO A 180 -17.83 20.27 -17.42
N ASP A 181 -16.71 20.76 -16.92
CA ASP A 181 -15.49 21.06 -17.70
C ASP A 181 -14.61 19.82 -17.94
N GLY A 182 -15.01 18.64 -17.46
CA GLY A 182 -14.29 17.38 -17.59
C GLY A 182 -13.23 17.15 -16.52
N THR A 183 -13.11 18.05 -15.53
CA THR A 183 -12.28 17.83 -14.33
C THR A 183 -12.98 16.95 -13.31
N VAL A 184 -12.24 16.48 -12.32
CA VAL A 184 -12.75 15.66 -11.22
C VAL A 184 -12.36 16.29 -9.89
N GLY A 185 -13.36 16.68 -9.13
CA GLY A 185 -13.19 17.21 -7.77
C GLY A 185 -13.46 16.16 -6.69
N THR A 186 -13.17 16.55 -5.47
CA THR A 186 -13.50 15.79 -4.27
C THR A 186 -14.58 16.50 -3.46
N ALA A 187 -15.38 15.72 -2.73
CA ALA A 187 -16.33 16.27 -1.75
C ALA A 187 -16.28 15.38 -0.49
N PRO A 188 -16.17 15.98 0.72
CA PRO A 188 -16.13 15.24 1.96
C PRO A 188 -17.45 14.53 2.25
N ILE A 189 -17.38 13.32 2.84
CA ILE A 189 -18.53 12.56 3.33
C ILE A 189 -18.47 12.51 4.86
N ALA A 190 -17.36 12.02 5.42
CA ALA A 190 -17.18 11.80 6.85
C ALA A 190 -15.69 11.74 7.24
N THR A 191 -15.43 11.85 8.53
CA THR A 191 -14.12 11.56 9.12
C THR A 191 -14.28 10.60 10.29
N VAL A 192 -13.21 9.87 10.61
CA VAL A 192 -13.08 9.09 11.84
C VAL A 192 -11.67 9.25 12.38
N ASP A 193 -11.54 9.37 13.71
CA ASP A 193 -10.26 9.30 14.39
C ASP A 193 -10.13 7.93 15.05
N LEU A 194 -9.04 7.21 14.76
CA LEU A 194 -8.72 5.95 15.40
C LEU A 194 -8.04 6.20 16.75
N PRO A 195 -8.02 5.20 17.66
CA PRO A 195 -7.33 5.35 18.93
C PRO A 195 -5.83 5.64 18.77
N ALA A 196 -5.33 6.62 19.53
CA ALA A 196 -3.89 6.85 19.73
C ALA A 196 -3.38 6.21 21.02
N ALA A 197 -4.29 5.73 21.89
CA ALA A 197 -3.98 5.07 23.16
C ALA A 197 -4.88 3.85 23.36
N PHE A 198 -4.36 2.82 23.99
CA PHE A 198 -4.99 1.50 24.09
C PHE A 198 -5.01 1.05 25.55
N ARG A 199 -6.17 0.53 26.00
CA ARG A 199 -6.26 -0.16 27.25
C ARG A 199 -5.72 -1.59 27.09
N LEU A 200 -4.69 -1.92 27.83
CA LEU A 200 -4.05 -3.24 27.80
C LEU A 200 -4.80 -4.24 28.71
N PRO A 201 -4.60 -5.55 28.50
CA PRO A 201 -5.25 -6.59 29.32
C PRO A 201 -4.95 -6.54 30.81
N ASP A 202 -3.81 -6.01 31.22
CA ASP A 202 -3.41 -5.80 32.62
C ASP A 202 -4.06 -4.56 33.25
N GLY A 203 -4.83 -3.80 32.47
CA GLY A 203 -5.51 -2.59 32.90
C GLY A 203 -4.69 -1.31 32.80
N THR A 204 -3.46 -1.35 32.34
CA THR A 204 -2.66 -0.15 32.03
C THR A 204 -3.14 0.51 30.71
N THR A 205 -2.68 1.73 30.46
CA THR A 205 -2.87 2.40 29.17
C THR A 205 -1.53 2.51 28.48
N TRP A 206 -1.50 2.18 27.20
CA TRP A 206 -0.32 2.25 26.34
C TRP A 206 -0.61 3.11 25.12
N SER A 207 0.37 3.87 24.68
CA SER A 207 0.41 4.51 23.37
C SER A 207 1.72 4.10 22.70
N PRO A 208 1.75 3.91 21.37
CA PRO A 208 3.02 3.81 20.67
C PRO A 208 3.87 5.04 20.97
N CYS A 209 5.17 4.89 20.89
CA CYS A 209 6.10 6.00 20.96
C CYS A 209 6.11 6.68 19.59
N GLU A 210 6.07 8.00 19.62
CA GLU A 210 6.14 8.87 18.44
C GLU A 210 7.06 10.04 18.74
N GLU A 211 7.48 10.77 17.72
CA GLU A 211 8.10 12.05 17.89
C GLU A 211 7.16 12.99 18.67
N PRO A 212 7.69 13.84 19.59
CA PRO A 212 6.87 14.75 20.39
C PRO A 212 5.99 15.66 19.53
N GLY A 213 4.68 15.52 19.68
CA GLY A 213 3.66 16.26 18.92
C GLY A 213 3.01 15.46 17.81
N GLU A 214 3.49 14.28 17.51
CA GLU A 214 2.89 13.36 16.55
C GLU A 214 1.99 12.31 17.21
N ARG A 215 1.20 11.63 16.40
CA ARG A 215 0.31 10.53 16.79
C ARG A 215 0.54 9.34 15.87
N PRO A 216 0.25 8.12 16.32
CA PRO A 216 0.43 6.93 15.50
C PRO A 216 -0.40 7.03 14.21
N GLN A 217 0.30 7.33 13.13
CA GLN A 217 -0.29 7.58 11.82
C GLN A 217 -0.74 6.31 11.12
N LEU A 218 -1.47 6.47 10.01
CA LEU A 218 -1.92 5.37 9.17
C LEU A 218 -1.46 5.63 7.74
N GLU A 219 -0.94 4.59 7.07
CA GLU A 219 -0.57 4.72 5.66
C GLU A 219 -1.25 3.66 4.79
N GLY A 220 -0.75 2.44 4.78
CA GLY A 220 -1.27 1.37 3.94
C GLY A 220 -2.79 1.24 4.04
N SER A 221 -3.48 1.34 2.91
CA SER A 221 -4.94 1.31 2.88
C SER A 221 -5.45 0.53 1.66
N VAL A 222 -6.57 -0.22 1.83
CA VAL A 222 -7.27 -0.85 0.72
C VAL A 222 -8.77 -0.90 0.97
N LEU A 223 -9.56 -0.66 -0.07
CA LEU A 223 -11.01 -0.73 -0.05
C LEU A 223 -11.51 -2.02 -0.70
N ASP A 224 -12.24 -2.85 0.05
CA ASP A 224 -12.99 -4.00 -0.45
C ASP A 224 -14.50 -3.72 -0.40
N GLY A 225 -15.05 -3.28 -1.50
CA GLY A 225 -16.46 -2.89 -1.56
C GLY A 225 -16.80 -1.82 -0.55
N ARG A 226 -17.39 -2.22 0.60
CA ARG A 226 -17.76 -1.33 1.71
C ARG A 226 -16.97 -1.59 2.98
N VAL A 227 -15.77 -2.05 2.86
CA VAL A 227 -14.85 -2.23 4.00
C VAL A 227 -13.54 -1.56 3.66
N LEU A 228 -13.09 -0.65 4.53
CA LEU A 228 -11.75 -0.12 4.52
C LEU A 228 -10.89 -0.99 5.44
N TYR A 229 -9.77 -1.47 4.94
CA TYR A 229 -8.64 -1.93 5.74
C TYR A 229 -7.59 -0.84 5.70
N THR A 230 -7.00 -0.51 6.86
CA THR A 230 -5.93 0.48 6.95
C THR A 230 -4.93 0.07 8.02
N ALA A 231 -3.66 0.22 7.73
CA ALA A 231 -2.57 -0.06 8.64
C ALA A 231 -2.22 1.20 9.43
N GLN A 232 -2.16 1.07 10.74
CA GLN A 232 -1.61 2.06 11.67
C GLN A 232 -0.22 1.56 12.04
N GLU A 233 0.80 2.26 11.61
CA GLU A 233 2.19 1.79 11.48
C GLU A 233 2.71 1.07 12.73
N ASP A 234 2.62 1.71 13.89
CA ASP A 234 3.08 1.18 15.19
C ASP A 234 2.01 0.43 16.00
N VAL A 235 0.85 0.19 15.40
CA VAL A 235 -0.30 -0.44 16.11
C VAL A 235 -0.73 -1.75 15.46
N GLY A 236 -0.99 -1.73 14.14
CA GLY A 236 -1.49 -2.88 13.39
C GLY A 236 -2.60 -2.54 12.40
N ILE A 237 -3.40 -3.52 12.01
CA ILE A 237 -4.36 -3.40 10.92
C ILE A 237 -5.79 -3.22 11.46
N TRP A 238 -6.45 -2.20 10.97
CA TRP A 238 -7.85 -1.90 11.22
C TRP A 238 -8.75 -2.37 10.09
N ARG A 239 -9.95 -2.82 10.45
CA ARG A 239 -11.07 -3.11 9.57
C ARG A 239 -12.20 -2.16 9.91
N ILE A 240 -12.66 -1.36 8.95
CA ILE A 240 -13.66 -0.30 9.17
C ILE A 240 -14.78 -0.46 8.15
N PRO A 241 -16.01 -0.89 8.55
CA PRO A 241 -17.14 -0.93 7.65
C PRO A 241 -17.53 0.47 7.17
N LEU A 242 -17.93 0.60 5.91
CA LEU A 242 -18.47 1.84 5.35
C LEU A 242 -19.99 1.77 5.18
N THR A 243 -20.64 2.85 5.53
CA THR A 243 -22.09 3.04 5.37
C THR A 243 -22.37 4.23 4.46
N SER A 244 -23.63 4.49 4.13
CA SER A 244 -24.02 5.70 3.41
C SER A 244 -23.78 7.00 4.20
N ALA A 245 -23.66 6.90 5.52
CA ALA A 245 -23.36 8.02 6.42
C ALA A 245 -21.86 8.19 6.73
N GLY A 246 -20.99 7.30 6.22
CA GLY A 246 -19.55 7.31 6.48
C GLY A 246 -19.07 6.03 7.16
N PHE A 247 -18.20 6.17 8.13
CA PHE A 247 -17.55 5.06 8.82
C PHE A 247 -18.45 4.37 9.85
N GLY A 248 -18.43 3.04 9.88
CA GLY A 248 -18.95 2.23 10.96
C GLY A 248 -17.91 2.08 12.10
N ARG A 249 -18.13 1.10 12.98
CA ARG A 249 -17.24 0.84 14.12
C ARG A 249 -15.91 0.23 13.64
N PRO A 250 -14.76 0.87 13.93
CA PRO A 250 -13.45 0.29 13.65
C PRO A 250 -13.18 -0.95 14.51
N GLU A 251 -12.48 -1.93 13.95
CA GLU A 251 -12.04 -3.16 14.60
C GLU A 251 -10.55 -3.36 14.32
N LEU A 252 -9.71 -3.45 15.35
CA LEU A 252 -8.30 -3.81 15.23
C LEU A 252 -8.20 -5.33 15.05
N ILE A 253 -7.85 -5.78 13.83
CA ILE A 253 -7.88 -7.20 13.46
C ILE A 253 -6.52 -7.90 13.63
N ASP A 254 -5.43 -7.17 13.62
CA ASP A 254 -4.09 -7.65 14.00
C ASP A 254 -3.27 -6.52 14.60
N ARG A 255 -2.19 -6.87 15.29
CA ARG A 255 -1.30 -5.96 16.00
C ARG A 255 0.13 -6.20 15.60
N VAL A 256 0.95 -5.14 15.70
CA VAL A 256 2.41 -5.30 15.61
C VAL A 256 2.94 -6.07 16.84
N ARG A 257 4.11 -6.67 16.68
CA ARG A 257 4.77 -7.44 17.77
C ARG A 257 5.10 -6.56 18.97
N SER A 258 5.44 -5.30 18.74
CA SER A 258 5.76 -4.30 19.77
C SER A 258 4.53 -3.69 20.45
N PHE A 259 3.29 -4.11 20.11
CA PHE A 259 2.08 -3.57 20.73
C PHE A 259 2.07 -3.80 22.24
N GLY A 260 2.02 -2.70 23.00
CA GLY A 260 2.05 -2.72 24.46
C GLY A 260 3.44 -2.63 25.07
N VAL A 261 4.50 -2.71 24.29
CA VAL A 261 5.89 -2.55 24.78
C VAL A 261 6.12 -1.08 25.14
N PRO A 262 6.56 -0.80 26.39
CA PRO A 262 6.92 0.57 26.78
C PRO A 262 8.13 1.06 25.98
N GLN A 263 7.99 2.22 25.36
CA GLN A 263 9.04 2.89 24.61
C GLN A 263 9.03 4.38 24.94
N ARG A 264 10.15 5.07 24.72
CA ARG A 264 10.29 6.50 24.85
C ARG A 264 11.05 7.08 23.66
N TRP A 265 10.72 8.28 23.30
CA TRP A 265 11.46 9.04 22.30
C TRP A 265 12.84 9.45 22.84
N ASP A 266 13.87 9.20 22.06
CA ASP A 266 15.24 9.66 22.36
C ASP A 266 15.63 10.77 21.38
N ALA A 267 15.62 12.02 21.87
CA ALA A 267 15.93 13.18 21.06
C ALA A 267 17.40 13.26 20.57
N ALA A 268 18.30 12.41 21.09
CA ALA A 268 19.68 12.38 20.64
C ALA A 268 19.88 11.48 19.40
N THR A 269 19.06 10.44 19.28
CA THR A 269 19.06 9.54 18.12
C THR A 269 17.89 9.79 17.17
N GLU A 270 16.90 10.58 17.61
CA GLU A 270 15.62 10.80 16.92
C GLU A 270 14.88 9.47 16.66
N GLU A 271 14.90 8.56 17.65
CA GLU A 271 14.30 7.25 17.57
C GLU A 271 13.51 6.89 18.85
N CYS A 272 12.55 6.00 18.70
CA CYS A 272 11.86 5.36 19.83
C CYS A 272 12.67 4.19 20.36
N VAL A 273 13.11 4.28 21.62
CA VAL A 273 13.91 3.24 22.27
C VAL A 273 13.11 2.53 23.35
N PRO A 274 13.38 1.22 23.62
CA PRO A 274 12.71 0.48 24.69
C PRO A 274 12.84 1.16 26.06
N ASP A 275 11.74 1.23 26.83
CA ASP A 275 11.66 1.81 28.17
C ASP A 275 10.98 0.87 29.18
N GLY A 276 11.10 -0.42 28.96
CA GLY A 276 10.59 -1.46 29.83
C GLY A 276 10.53 -2.83 29.16
N PRO A 277 10.15 -3.86 29.93
CA PRO A 277 10.03 -5.22 29.39
C PRO A 277 8.79 -5.34 28.49
N ASP A 278 8.86 -6.25 27.50
CA ASP A 278 7.72 -6.64 26.70
C ASP A 278 6.65 -7.35 27.58
N PRO A 279 5.43 -6.81 27.67
CA PRO A 279 4.34 -7.43 28.43
C PRO A 279 3.66 -8.61 27.71
N GLY A 280 4.03 -8.90 26.48
CA GLY A 280 3.50 -10.01 25.69
C GLY A 280 2.09 -9.78 25.12
N PHE A 281 1.68 -8.54 24.88
CA PHE A 281 0.36 -8.19 24.31
C PHE A 281 0.40 -7.97 22.79
N GLY A 282 1.58 -8.04 22.20
CA GLY A 282 1.81 -7.88 20.77
C GLY A 282 1.20 -8.98 19.91
N GLY A 283 1.07 -8.69 18.63
CA GLY A 283 0.69 -9.64 17.59
C GLY A 283 1.82 -10.64 17.27
N ARG A 284 1.49 -11.59 16.41
CA ARG A 284 2.46 -12.63 16.03
C ARG A 284 3.23 -12.28 14.76
N TRP A 285 2.59 -11.55 13.84
CA TRP A 285 2.99 -11.56 12.44
C TRP A 285 3.70 -10.28 12.01
N LEU A 286 3.18 -9.12 12.39
CA LEU A 286 3.65 -7.82 11.94
C LEU A 286 4.78 -7.28 12.83
N THR A 287 5.83 -6.80 12.20
CA THR A 287 6.83 -5.92 12.82
C THR A 287 6.55 -4.49 12.34
N ALA A 288 6.57 -3.50 13.21
CA ALA A 288 6.40 -2.09 12.83
C ALA A 288 7.54 -1.67 11.86
N ASP A 289 7.21 -0.91 10.82
CA ASP A 289 5.90 -0.38 10.55
C ASP A 289 5.01 -1.40 9.84
N ALA A 290 3.72 -1.40 10.21
CA ALA A 290 2.69 -2.09 9.43
C ALA A 290 2.28 -1.17 8.29
N GLU A 291 2.63 -1.56 7.06
CA GLU A 291 2.56 -0.72 5.86
C GLU A 291 1.62 -1.28 4.80
N GLY A 292 1.92 -1.04 3.54
CA GLY A 292 1.13 -1.28 2.35
C GLY A 292 0.18 -2.47 2.38
N LEU A 293 -1.08 -2.20 2.10
CA LEU A 293 -2.14 -3.20 2.07
C LEU A 293 -2.61 -3.45 0.64
N ALA A 294 -2.76 -4.71 0.28
CA ALA A 294 -3.42 -5.11 -0.96
C ALA A 294 -4.42 -6.24 -0.70
N LEU A 295 -5.41 -6.40 -1.60
CA LEU A 295 -6.45 -7.40 -1.42
C LEU A 295 -6.69 -8.18 -2.71
N ALA A 296 -6.76 -9.51 -2.59
CA ALA A 296 -7.09 -10.41 -3.68
C ALA A 296 -8.04 -11.51 -3.21
N ASN A 297 -9.24 -11.60 -3.81
CA ASN A 297 -10.21 -12.66 -3.53
C ASN A 297 -10.47 -12.88 -2.02
N GLY A 298 -10.59 -11.80 -1.25
CA GLY A 298 -10.81 -11.84 0.20
C GLY A 298 -9.57 -12.22 1.03
N THR A 299 -8.39 -12.32 0.41
CA THR A 299 -7.12 -12.49 1.09
C THR A 299 -6.42 -11.14 1.18
N LEU A 300 -6.19 -10.66 2.41
CA LEU A 300 -5.45 -9.43 2.66
C LEU A 300 -3.94 -9.73 2.67
N PHE A 301 -3.17 -8.86 2.07
CA PHE A 301 -1.73 -8.88 2.00
C PHE A 301 -1.21 -7.58 2.63
N SER A 302 -0.27 -7.67 3.55
CA SER A 302 0.26 -6.52 4.29
C SER A 302 1.77 -6.54 4.31
N SER A 303 2.39 -5.40 4.09
CA SER A 303 3.80 -5.23 4.39
C SER A 303 4.03 -5.17 5.89
N SER A 304 5.09 -5.84 6.34
CA SER A 304 5.72 -5.78 7.65
C SER A 304 7.10 -5.21 7.41
N GLN A 305 7.17 -3.89 7.33
CA GLN A 305 8.33 -3.16 6.80
C GLN A 305 9.57 -3.41 7.65
N GLY A 306 9.44 -3.33 8.99
CA GLY A 306 10.57 -3.42 9.90
C GLY A 306 11.31 -4.77 9.93
N ASP A 307 10.76 -5.84 9.32
CA ASP A 307 11.47 -7.12 9.16
C ASP A 307 11.52 -7.59 7.69
N SER A 308 11.19 -6.71 6.74
CA SER A 308 11.19 -6.95 5.29
C SER A 308 10.40 -8.19 4.91
N ARG A 309 9.21 -8.36 5.53
CA ARG A 309 8.30 -9.47 5.29
C ARG A 309 6.95 -8.98 4.80
N PHE A 310 6.17 -9.91 4.29
CA PHE A 310 4.77 -9.70 3.95
C PHE A 310 3.91 -10.73 4.69
N VAL A 311 2.78 -10.29 5.22
CA VAL A 311 1.82 -11.14 5.91
C VAL A 311 0.60 -11.36 5.02
N VAL A 312 0.22 -12.61 4.84
CA VAL A 312 -0.92 -13.03 4.02
C VAL A 312 -2.04 -13.55 4.92
N TYR A 313 -3.14 -12.81 5.00
CA TYR A 313 -4.33 -13.12 5.80
C TYR A 313 -5.36 -13.88 4.95
N GLY A 314 -5.10 -15.16 4.70
CA GLY A 314 -6.00 -16.05 3.99
C GLY A 314 -6.70 -17.04 4.95
N LYS A 315 -7.04 -18.24 4.47
CA LYS A 315 -7.57 -19.32 5.32
C LYS A 315 -6.63 -19.69 6.48
N ARG A 316 -5.35 -19.51 6.28
CA ARG A 316 -4.29 -19.55 7.31
C ARG A 316 -3.43 -18.31 7.13
N VAL A 317 -3.11 -17.67 8.24
CA VAL A 317 -2.17 -16.55 8.22
C VAL A 317 -0.76 -17.12 8.10
N ARG A 318 0.04 -16.53 7.25
CA ARG A 318 1.46 -16.83 7.07
C ARG A 318 2.23 -15.58 6.68
N ASP A 319 3.50 -15.60 6.92
CA ASP A 319 4.45 -14.61 6.42
C ASP A 319 5.32 -15.20 5.30
N LEU A 320 5.90 -14.33 4.50
CA LEU A 320 6.87 -14.67 3.46
C LEU A 320 7.87 -13.53 3.28
N ARG A 321 9.01 -13.84 2.67
CA ARG A 321 9.96 -12.86 2.14
C ARG A 321 9.93 -12.91 0.61
N ILE A 322 10.25 -11.79 -0.02
CA ILE A 322 10.48 -11.75 -1.46
C ILE A 322 12.01 -11.73 -1.65
N VAL A 323 12.53 -12.88 -2.07
CA VAL A 323 13.98 -13.09 -2.18
C VAL A 323 14.49 -12.73 -3.56
N ALA A 324 15.80 -12.51 -3.69
CA ALA A 324 16.42 -12.23 -4.99
C ALA A 324 16.16 -13.34 -6.01
N GLY A 325 15.84 -12.94 -7.23
CA GLY A 325 15.60 -13.82 -8.37
C GLY A 325 16.76 -13.86 -9.36
N ARG A 326 16.53 -14.43 -10.54
CA ARG A 326 17.52 -14.41 -11.62
C ARG A 326 17.53 -13.03 -12.29
N GLY A 327 18.46 -12.17 -11.85
CA GLY A 327 18.62 -10.80 -12.37
C GLY A 327 17.64 -9.80 -11.78
N THR A 328 17.05 -10.14 -10.64
CA THR A 328 16.23 -9.25 -9.81
C THR A 328 16.72 -9.31 -8.38
N ASP A 329 16.59 -8.20 -7.67
CA ASP A 329 16.92 -8.08 -6.27
C ASP A 329 15.83 -8.67 -5.35
N SER A 330 16.14 -8.85 -4.07
CA SER A 330 15.16 -9.03 -3.01
C SER A 330 14.32 -7.76 -2.82
N VAL A 331 13.27 -7.85 -2.02
CA VAL A 331 12.47 -6.69 -1.64
C VAL A 331 12.65 -6.45 -0.15
N GLU A 332 13.06 -5.26 0.19
CA GLU A 332 13.33 -4.84 1.55
C GLU A 332 12.62 -3.51 1.85
N HIS A 333 12.23 -3.30 3.11
CA HIS A 333 11.59 -2.08 3.62
C HIS A 333 10.44 -1.57 2.73
N SER A 334 9.49 -2.46 2.41
CA SER A 334 8.41 -2.15 1.46
C SER A 334 7.32 -1.29 2.08
N ASP A 335 7.06 -0.12 1.51
CA ASP A 335 5.95 0.78 1.89
C ASP A 335 4.63 0.31 1.25
N GLY A 336 4.57 0.25 -0.08
CA GLY A 336 3.33 0.02 -0.82
C GLY A 336 3.23 -1.32 -1.54
N SER A 337 1.99 -1.76 -1.80
CA SER A 337 1.72 -2.95 -2.59
C SER A 337 0.39 -2.88 -3.34
N ALA A 338 0.33 -3.49 -4.52
CA ALA A 338 -0.89 -3.61 -5.31
C ALA A 338 -1.06 -5.01 -5.90
N ILE A 339 -2.29 -5.52 -5.93
CA ILE A 339 -2.63 -6.82 -6.50
C ILE A 339 -3.72 -6.68 -7.57
N SER A 340 -3.51 -7.37 -8.70
CA SER A 340 -4.54 -7.66 -9.68
C SER A 340 -4.66 -9.17 -9.89
N THR A 341 -5.87 -9.71 -9.83
CA THR A 341 -6.16 -11.12 -10.15
C THR A 341 -6.52 -11.34 -11.61
N ALA A 342 -6.51 -10.29 -12.43
CA ALA A 342 -6.81 -10.39 -13.86
C ALA A 342 -5.71 -11.14 -14.61
N TYR A 343 -6.09 -11.81 -15.69
CA TYR A 343 -5.12 -12.24 -16.69
C TYR A 343 -4.46 -11.02 -17.33
N LEU A 344 -3.15 -10.89 -17.24
CA LEU A 344 -2.37 -9.77 -17.76
C LEU A 344 -1.32 -10.25 -18.78
N GLY A 345 -1.69 -11.22 -19.61
CA GLY A 345 -0.81 -11.82 -20.62
C GLY A 345 -0.02 -13.02 -20.12
N ARG A 346 0.85 -13.54 -20.98
CA ARG A 346 1.61 -14.78 -20.72
C ARG A 346 2.58 -14.69 -19.54
N ARG A 347 3.03 -13.48 -19.22
CA ARG A 347 3.95 -13.28 -18.08
C ARG A 347 3.22 -13.35 -16.76
N PHE A 348 1.98 -12.85 -16.70
CA PHE A 348 1.14 -12.79 -15.52
C PHE A 348 -0.24 -13.46 -15.77
N PRO A 349 -0.24 -14.77 -16.02
CA PRO A 349 -1.47 -15.47 -16.47
C PRO A 349 -2.53 -15.59 -15.36
N HIS A 350 -2.14 -15.43 -14.10
CA HIS A 350 -3.02 -15.56 -12.94
C HIS A 350 -3.04 -14.31 -12.08
N GLY A 351 -2.54 -13.20 -12.61
CA GLY A 351 -2.47 -11.92 -11.92
C GLY A 351 -1.06 -11.49 -11.58
N LEU A 352 -0.98 -10.30 -11.04
CA LEU A 352 0.24 -9.57 -10.74
C LEU A 352 0.18 -9.05 -9.31
N LEU A 353 1.27 -9.22 -8.57
CA LEU A 353 1.59 -8.45 -7.38
C LEU A 353 2.71 -7.47 -7.75
N VAL A 354 2.53 -6.20 -7.43
CA VAL A 354 3.59 -5.19 -7.45
C VAL A 354 3.83 -4.73 -6.03
N VAL A 355 5.09 -4.65 -5.63
CA VAL A 355 5.50 -4.15 -4.32
C VAL A 355 6.58 -3.09 -4.46
N HIS A 356 6.59 -2.14 -3.57
CA HIS A 356 7.69 -1.22 -3.37
C HIS A 356 8.91 -1.98 -2.84
N ASP A 357 10.09 -1.58 -3.28
CA ASP A 357 11.40 -2.07 -2.83
C ASP A 357 12.20 -0.86 -2.35
N GLY A 358 12.33 -0.76 -1.03
CA GLY A 358 12.96 0.39 -0.36
C GLY A 358 14.49 0.36 -0.37
N GLU A 359 15.11 -0.79 -0.74
CA GLU A 359 16.56 -0.93 -0.83
C GLU A 359 16.97 -1.60 -2.14
N ARG A 360 16.72 -0.92 -3.24
CA ARG A 360 16.93 -1.44 -4.59
C ARG A 360 18.41 -1.58 -4.94
N HIS A 361 18.87 -2.81 -5.23
CA HIS A 361 20.23 -3.12 -5.67
C HIS A 361 20.28 -3.74 -7.08
N PRO A 362 21.37 -3.48 -7.87
CA PRO A 362 22.36 -2.45 -7.61
C PRO A 362 21.77 -1.06 -7.73
N SER A 363 22.23 -0.16 -6.85
CA SER A 363 21.85 1.25 -6.90
C SER A 363 22.76 2.02 -7.87
N PRO A 364 22.25 3.03 -8.58
CA PRO A 364 23.05 3.91 -9.41
C PRO A 364 24.01 4.75 -8.54
N GLY A 365 25.33 4.65 -8.77
CA GLY A 365 26.31 5.53 -8.14
C GLY A 365 26.46 5.39 -6.61
N ASP A 366 26.15 4.21 -6.06
CA ASP A 366 26.19 3.91 -4.61
C ASP A 366 25.27 4.81 -3.74
N GLU A 367 24.29 5.50 -4.33
CA GLU A 367 23.26 6.24 -3.60
C GLU A 367 22.12 5.30 -3.22
N PRO A 368 21.42 5.53 -2.09
CA PRO A 368 20.20 4.80 -1.78
C PRO A 368 19.19 4.88 -2.93
N ALA A 369 18.63 3.75 -3.31
CA ALA A 369 17.72 3.67 -4.44
C ALA A 369 16.49 2.84 -4.07
N THR A 370 15.35 3.22 -4.63
CA THR A 370 14.07 2.54 -4.46
C THR A 370 13.50 2.13 -5.82
N GLY A 371 12.44 1.32 -5.83
CA GLY A 371 11.81 0.88 -7.06
C GLY A 371 10.58 0.02 -6.84
N PHE A 372 10.12 -0.64 -7.92
CA PHE A 372 9.00 -1.56 -7.84
C PHE A 372 9.38 -2.94 -8.38
N ALA A 373 9.00 -3.97 -7.64
CA ALA A 373 9.17 -5.37 -8.01
C ALA A 373 7.85 -5.99 -8.44
N PHE A 374 7.88 -6.75 -9.54
CA PHE A 374 6.71 -7.39 -10.16
C PHE A 374 6.81 -8.91 -9.98
N LEU A 375 5.79 -9.51 -9.36
CA LEU A 375 5.71 -10.93 -9.06
C LEU A 375 4.48 -11.56 -9.72
N ARG A 376 4.59 -12.82 -10.11
CA ARG A 376 3.41 -13.59 -10.44
C ARG A 376 2.58 -13.84 -9.19
N LEU A 377 1.29 -13.57 -9.27
CA LEU A 377 0.42 -13.70 -8.10
C LEU A 377 0.34 -15.15 -7.60
N GLU A 378 0.40 -16.13 -8.48
CA GLU A 378 0.40 -17.55 -8.12
C GLU A 378 1.63 -18.03 -7.33
N ASP A 379 2.76 -17.32 -7.41
CA ASP A 379 3.96 -17.61 -6.62
C ASP A 379 3.81 -17.13 -5.18
N VAL A 380 2.93 -16.15 -4.96
CA VAL A 380 2.67 -15.53 -3.66
C VAL A 380 1.38 -16.06 -3.03
N LEU A 381 0.31 -16.17 -3.79
CA LEU A 381 -0.99 -16.65 -3.36
C LEU A 381 -1.34 -17.93 -4.12
N PRO A 382 -0.83 -19.10 -3.68
CA PRO A 382 -1.16 -20.38 -4.32
C PRO A 382 -2.67 -20.64 -4.24
N ARG A 383 -3.23 -21.23 -5.28
CA ARG A 383 -4.67 -21.52 -5.45
C ARG A 383 -5.24 -22.49 -4.43
#